data_4e92ec537be6191e350f85f3ea96829d
#
_entry.id   4e92ec537be6191e350f85f3ea96829d
#
_cell.length_a   1.000
_cell.length_b   1.000
_cell.length_c   1.000
_cell.angle_alpha   90.00
_cell.angle_beta   90.00
_cell.angle_gamma   90.00
#
_symmetry.space_group_name_H-M   'P 1'
#
loop_
_entity.id
_entity.type
_entity.pdbx_description
1 polymer ?
#
loop_
_entity_poly.entity_id
_entity_poly.type
_entity_poly.pdbx_seq_one_letter_code
_entity_poly.pdbx_strand_id
1 'polypeptide(L)'
;VCSSDLEVLEMPNLIEVQKDSYQWFLKEGLKEVFDDISPIADYSGHLSLEFVDFTLCESDVKYTIPECKERDATYAAPLKVKVRLHNKETDEINEHEIFMGDLPLMTETGTFVINGAERVIVSQLVRSPGIYYGIAHDKVGKKLYSCTVIPNRGAWLEYETDSNDVFYVRVDRTRKVPITVLIRALGIGTNQEIVDLFGEEPKILASFGKDVATNYEEGLLELYKKIRSE
;
A
#
# COMPACT_ATOMS: atom_id res chain seq x y z
N VAL A 1 -26.62 -37.71 -38.46
CA VAL A 1 -25.52 -36.75 -38.28
C VAL A 1 -25.93 -35.85 -37.17
N CYS A 2 -25.31 -36.01 -35.99
CA CYS A 2 -25.51 -35.11 -34.87
C CYS A 2 -24.96 -33.73 -35.24
N SER A 3 -25.79 -32.74 -35.18
CA SER A 3 -25.52 -31.32 -35.42
C SER A 3 -24.82 -30.66 -34.22
N SER A 4 -23.95 -31.40 -33.54
CA SER A 4 -23.28 -30.91 -32.32
C SER A 4 -21.91 -30.26 -32.54
N ASP A 5 -21.50 -30.09 -33.78
CA ASP A 5 -20.18 -29.56 -34.13
C ASP A 5 -20.22 -28.07 -34.52
N LEU A 6 -21.24 -27.35 -34.08
CA LEU A 6 -21.23 -25.90 -34.24
C LEU A 6 -20.46 -25.30 -33.02
N GLU A 7 -19.23 -24.91 -33.28
CA GLU A 7 -18.52 -24.00 -32.37
C GLU A 7 -19.32 -22.69 -32.29
N VAL A 8 -20.03 -22.50 -31.20
CA VAL A 8 -20.86 -21.32 -30.97
C VAL A 8 -20.03 -20.16 -30.37
N LEU A 9 -18.92 -20.49 -29.73
CA LEU A 9 -18.01 -19.54 -29.12
C LEU A 9 -16.57 -19.96 -29.34
N GLU A 10 -15.69 -18.99 -29.57
CA GLU A 10 -14.24 -19.23 -29.59
C GLU A 10 -13.77 -19.67 -28.18
N MET A 11 -12.75 -20.53 -28.17
CA MET A 11 -12.15 -20.97 -26.89
C MET A 11 -11.49 -19.78 -26.19
N PRO A 12 -11.84 -19.47 -24.94
CA PRO A 12 -11.27 -18.34 -24.24
C PRO A 12 -9.76 -18.53 -24.02
N ASN A 13 -9.01 -17.44 -24.12
CA ASN A 13 -7.59 -17.43 -23.82
C ASN A 13 -7.38 -17.45 -22.29
N LEU A 14 -7.02 -18.61 -21.74
CA LEU A 14 -6.89 -18.79 -20.29
C LEU A 14 -5.72 -18.03 -19.66
N ILE A 15 -4.77 -17.52 -20.45
CA ILE A 15 -3.62 -16.74 -20.00
C ILE A 15 -3.76 -15.23 -20.25
N GLU A 16 -4.91 -14.80 -20.76
CA GLU A 16 -5.19 -13.39 -21.07
C GLU A 16 -5.09 -12.51 -19.81
N VAL A 17 -5.62 -12.98 -18.70
CA VAL A 17 -5.59 -12.26 -17.41
C VAL A 17 -4.16 -11.92 -16.99
N GLN A 18 -3.22 -12.86 -17.08
CA GLN A 18 -1.81 -12.62 -16.76
C GLN A 18 -1.16 -11.64 -17.73
N LYS A 19 -1.40 -11.80 -19.04
CA LYS A 19 -0.85 -10.93 -20.06
C LYS A 19 -1.34 -9.49 -19.94
N ASP A 20 -2.64 -9.31 -19.79
CA ASP A 20 -3.26 -7.99 -19.66
C ASP A 20 -2.80 -7.29 -18.38
N SER A 21 -2.75 -8.02 -17.26
CA SER A 21 -2.24 -7.49 -16.00
C SER A 21 -0.78 -7.03 -16.10
N TYR A 22 0.07 -7.81 -16.80
CA TYR A 22 1.46 -7.43 -16.99
C TYR A 22 1.62 -6.22 -17.93
N GLN A 23 0.83 -6.16 -19.02
CA GLN A 23 0.82 -5.01 -19.91
C GLN A 23 0.35 -3.73 -19.22
N TRP A 24 -0.71 -3.84 -18.41
CA TRP A 24 -1.17 -2.75 -17.57
C TRP A 24 -0.08 -2.28 -16.59
N PHE A 25 0.59 -3.23 -15.94
CA PHE A 25 1.69 -2.93 -15.03
C PHE A 25 2.81 -2.14 -15.71
N LEU A 26 3.22 -2.53 -16.93
CA LEU A 26 4.26 -1.82 -17.67
C LEU A 26 3.83 -0.43 -18.15
N LYS A 27 2.56 -0.26 -18.54
CA LYS A 27 2.06 1.00 -19.11
C LYS A 27 1.63 2.02 -18.06
N GLU A 28 0.94 1.55 -17.03
CA GLU A 28 0.27 2.39 -16.04
C GLU A 28 0.78 2.13 -14.62
N GLY A 29 0.89 0.86 -14.21
CA GLY A 29 1.21 0.51 -12.83
C GLY A 29 2.58 1.00 -12.37
N LEU A 30 3.61 0.94 -13.20
CA LEU A 30 4.92 1.49 -12.88
C LEU A 30 4.87 3.01 -12.69
N LYS A 31 4.11 3.69 -13.53
CA LYS A 31 3.92 5.14 -13.42
C LYS A 31 3.21 5.51 -12.12
N GLU A 32 2.12 4.83 -11.80
CA GLU A 32 1.41 5.04 -10.53
C GLU A 32 2.32 4.86 -9.31
N VAL A 33 3.20 3.84 -9.32
CA VAL A 33 4.15 3.61 -8.23
C VAL A 33 5.16 4.76 -8.11
N PHE A 34 5.69 5.26 -9.22
CA PHE A 34 6.63 6.38 -9.19
C PHE A 34 5.95 7.69 -8.79
N ASP A 35 4.74 7.95 -9.27
CA ASP A 35 3.95 9.13 -8.90
C ASP A 35 3.57 9.13 -7.41
N ASP A 36 3.23 7.96 -6.85
CA ASP A 36 2.90 7.81 -5.42
C ASP A 36 4.09 8.07 -4.48
N ILE A 37 5.31 7.76 -4.93
CA ILE A 37 6.53 7.94 -4.13
C ILE A 37 7.09 9.35 -4.31
N SER A 38 6.84 9.97 -5.45
CA SER A 38 7.36 11.29 -5.83
C SER A 38 6.47 12.41 -5.25
N PRO A 39 7.07 13.52 -4.76
CA PRO A 39 8.49 13.76 -4.55
C PRO A 39 9.00 13.21 -3.22
N ILE A 40 10.26 12.81 -3.17
CA ILE A 40 10.96 12.46 -1.92
C ILE A 40 11.68 13.72 -1.45
N ALA A 41 11.19 14.32 -0.37
CA ALA A 41 11.79 15.50 0.22
C ALA A 41 12.67 15.13 1.42
N ASP A 42 13.73 15.90 1.59
CA ASP A 42 14.56 15.86 2.78
C ASP A 42 13.78 16.43 4.00
N TYR A 43 14.25 16.13 5.22
CA TYR A 43 13.66 16.60 6.47
C TYR A 43 13.61 18.15 6.56
N SER A 44 14.61 18.86 6.03
CA SER A 44 14.65 20.33 5.98
C SER A 44 13.79 20.91 4.86
N GLY A 45 13.38 20.10 3.89
CA GLY A 45 12.61 20.51 2.72
C GLY A 45 13.42 21.27 1.67
N HIS A 46 14.76 21.30 1.81
CA HIS A 46 15.65 21.99 0.88
C HIS A 46 15.95 21.16 -0.38
N LEU A 47 16.00 19.84 -0.24
CA LEU A 47 16.22 18.90 -1.34
C LEU A 47 14.94 18.16 -1.67
N SER A 48 14.61 18.07 -2.95
CA SER A 48 13.46 17.32 -3.46
C SER A 48 13.90 16.45 -4.64
N LEU A 49 13.65 15.14 -4.54
CA LEU A 49 13.90 14.19 -5.61
C LEU A 49 12.57 13.78 -6.23
N GLU A 50 12.47 13.98 -7.54
CA GLU A 50 11.26 13.61 -8.32
C GLU A 50 11.61 12.53 -9.34
N PHE A 51 10.71 11.56 -9.50
CA PHE A 51 10.76 10.60 -10.59
C PHE A 51 9.98 11.18 -11.78
N VAL A 52 10.69 11.44 -12.89
CA VAL A 52 10.10 12.14 -14.04
C VAL A 52 9.55 11.16 -15.06
N ASP A 53 10.33 10.13 -15.38
CA ASP A 53 10.00 9.15 -16.40
C ASP A 53 10.79 7.85 -16.18
N PHE A 54 10.37 6.77 -16.82
CA PHE A 54 11.10 5.51 -16.79
C PHE A 54 11.20 4.89 -18.17
N THR A 55 12.24 4.12 -18.40
CA THR A 55 12.48 3.41 -19.66
C THR A 55 12.87 1.97 -19.37
N LEU A 56 12.12 1.03 -19.91
CA LEU A 56 12.48 -0.38 -19.91
C LEU A 56 13.29 -0.70 -21.17
N CYS A 57 14.56 -1.05 -20.98
CA CYS A 57 15.49 -1.30 -22.07
C CYS A 57 15.36 -2.76 -22.56
N GLU A 58 14.30 -3.07 -23.30
CA GLU A 58 14.07 -4.42 -23.84
C GLU A 58 15.16 -4.86 -24.85
N SER A 59 15.85 -3.90 -25.48
CA SER A 59 16.98 -4.17 -26.39
C SER A 59 18.24 -4.68 -25.68
N ASP A 60 18.36 -4.41 -24.39
CA ASP A 60 19.55 -4.70 -23.58
C ASP A 60 19.41 -6.00 -22.78
N VAL A 61 18.52 -6.90 -23.20
CA VAL A 61 18.36 -8.22 -22.59
C VAL A 61 19.63 -9.06 -22.85
N LYS A 62 20.25 -9.54 -21.76
CA LYS A 62 21.54 -10.22 -21.82
C LYS A 62 21.48 -11.62 -22.42
N TYR A 63 20.40 -12.35 -22.16
CA TYR A 63 20.25 -13.74 -22.55
C TYR A 63 18.85 -13.99 -23.11
N THR A 64 18.77 -14.86 -24.10
CA THR A 64 17.51 -15.38 -24.62
C THR A 64 16.85 -16.34 -23.63
N ILE A 65 15.56 -16.61 -23.80
CA ILE A 65 14.81 -17.51 -22.92
C ILE A 65 15.47 -18.90 -22.79
N PRO A 66 15.90 -19.57 -23.89
CA PRO A 66 16.62 -20.85 -23.78
C PRO A 66 17.93 -20.74 -22.99
N GLU A 67 18.72 -19.71 -23.27
CA GLU A 67 19.98 -19.47 -22.56
C GLU A 67 19.78 -19.20 -21.07
N CYS A 68 18.69 -18.49 -20.69
CA CYS A 68 18.34 -18.29 -19.28
C CYS A 68 18.07 -19.62 -18.58
N LYS A 69 17.40 -20.57 -19.26
CA LYS A 69 17.14 -21.89 -18.69
C LYS A 69 18.40 -22.75 -18.53
N GLU A 70 19.33 -22.67 -19.48
CA GLU A 70 20.58 -23.41 -19.44
C GLU A 70 21.58 -22.86 -18.40
N ARG A 71 21.54 -21.54 -18.17
CA ARG A 71 22.50 -20.83 -17.32
C ARG A 71 21.97 -20.52 -15.93
N ASP A 72 20.77 -20.99 -15.58
CA ASP A 72 20.07 -20.64 -14.34
C ASP A 72 19.95 -19.12 -14.14
N ALA A 73 19.73 -18.39 -15.23
CA ALA A 73 19.60 -16.94 -15.25
C ALA A 73 18.13 -16.48 -15.27
N THR A 74 17.92 -15.20 -15.01
CA THR A 74 16.59 -14.59 -15.08
C THR A 74 16.44 -13.83 -16.41
N TYR A 75 15.33 -14.06 -17.10
CA TYR A 75 14.95 -13.31 -18.31
C TYR A 75 14.42 -11.95 -17.89
N ALA A 76 15.23 -10.91 -18.01
CA ALA A 76 14.93 -9.57 -17.51
C ALA A 76 15.53 -8.49 -18.40
N ALA A 77 14.96 -7.29 -18.34
CA ALA A 77 15.49 -6.10 -18.98
C ALA A 77 15.83 -5.02 -17.95
N PRO A 78 16.86 -4.20 -18.19
CA PRO A 78 17.22 -3.10 -17.31
C PRO A 78 16.13 -2.03 -17.28
N LEU A 79 15.71 -1.64 -16.08
CA LEU A 79 14.83 -0.51 -15.83
C LEU A 79 15.68 0.72 -15.48
N LYS A 80 15.60 1.74 -16.29
CA LYS A 80 16.21 3.04 -16.06
C LYS A 80 15.16 4.07 -15.75
N VAL A 81 15.45 4.94 -14.80
CA VAL A 81 14.52 5.96 -14.35
C VAL A 81 15.18 7.32 -14.44
N LYS A 82 14.49 8.27 -15.04
CA LYS A 82 14.91 9.66 -15.11
C LYS A 82 14.47 10.36 -13.84
N VAL A 83 15.44 10.81 -13.06
CA VAL A 83 15.22 11.52 -11.81
C VAL A 83 15.63 12.97 -11.92
N ARG A 84 14.91 13.83 -11.21
CA ARG A 84 15.19 15.26 -11.08
C ARG A 84 15.45 15.58 -9.61
N LEU A 85 16.65 16.07 -9.33
CA LEU A 85 17.00 16.58 -8.02
C LEU A 85 16.91 18.11 -8.05
N HIS A 86 16.02 18.65 -7.21
CA HIS A 86 15.85 20.07 -7.03
C HIS A 86 16.45 20.51 -5.68
N ASN A 87 17.46 21.37 -5.72
CA ASN A 87 18.02 22.03 -4.55
C ASN A 87 17.42 23.44 -4.44
N LYS A 88 16.53 23.64 -3.46
CA LYS A 88 15.82 24.92 -3.25
C LYS A 88 16.71 26.02 -2.67
N GLU A 89 17.86 25.68 -2.07
CA GLU A 89 18.79 26.70 -1.55
C GLU A 89 19.59 27.37 -2.66
N THR A 90 20.03 26.56 -3.64
CA THR A 90 20.83 27.05 -4.78
C THR A 90 19.98 27.27 -6.02
N ASP A 91 18.71 26.88 -5.99
CA ASP A 91 17.76 26.87 -7.12
C ASP A 91 18.29 26.06 -8.33
N GLU A 92 19.11 25.05 -8.04
CA GLU A 92 19.69 24.18 -9.05
C GLU A 92 18.80 22.95 -9.28
N ILE A 93 18.60 22.62 -10.55
CA ILE A 93 17.88 21.44 -11.00
C ILE A 93 18.83 20.54 -11.76
N ASN A 94 19.08 19.35 -11.24
CA ASN A 94 19.91 18.32 -11.87
C ASN A 94 19.06 17.14 -12.29
N GLU A 95 19.14 16.76 -13.58
CA GLU A 95 18.48 15.59 -14.12
C GLU A 95 19.48 14.50 -14.46
N HIS A 96 19.22 13.28 -14.00
CA HIS A 96 20.04 12.12 -14.28
C HIS A 96 19.17 10.90 -14.60
N GLU A 97 19.68 10.04 -15.46
CA GLU A 97 19.13 8.72 -15.68
C GLU A 97 19.86 7.73 -14.78
N ILE A 98 19.11 7.04 -13.92
CA ILE A 98 19.65 6.05 -12.97
C ILE A 98 19.15 4.65 -13.30
N PHE A 99 20.01 3.66 -13.10
CA PHE A 99 19.64 2.26 -13.16
C PHE A 99 18.95 1.86 -11.85
N MET A 100 17.68 1.43 -11.94
CA MET A 100 16.91 0.99 -10.77
C MET A 100 17.06 -0.51 -10.49
N GLY A 101 17.22 -1.31 -11.54
CA GLY A 101 17.32 -2.75 -11.43
C GLY A 101 16.90 -3.46 -12.70
N ASP A 102 16.99 -4.79 -12.69
CA ASP A 102 16.53 -5.63 -13.78
C ASP A 102 15.06 -6.05 -13.51
N LEU A 103 14.15 -5.73 -14.42
CA LEU A 103 12.74 -6.11 -14.35
C LEU A 103 12.52 -7.39 -15.14
N PRO A 104 11.99 -8.48 -14.52
CA PRO A 104 11.67 -9.71 -15.23
C PRO A 104 10.65 -9.48 -16.35
N LEU A 105 10.92 -10.05 -17.52
CA LEU A 105 10.03 -9.98 -18.68
C LEU A 105 9.13 -11.21 -18.77
N MET A 106 7.88 -10.99 -19.14
CA MET A 106 6.94 -12.06 -19.40
C MET A 106 7.20 -12.69 -20.77
N THR A 107 7.15 -14.00 -20.82
CA THR A 107 7.25 -14.77 -22.07
C THR A 107 5.91 -14.73 -22.84
N GLU A 108 5.91 -15.15 -24.09
CA GLU A 108 4.70 -15.26 -24.91
C GLU A 108 3.63 -16.19 -24.31
N THR A 109 4.06 -17.15 -23.48
CA THR A 109 3.17 -18.09 -22.78
C THR A 109 2.64 -17.59 -21.45
N GLY A 110 2.93 -16.33 -21.07
CA GLY A 110 2.47 -15.74 -19.81
C GLY A 110 3.27 -16.18 -18.58
N THR A 111 4.47 -16.71 -18.77
CA THR A 111 5.37 -17.16 -17.72
C THR A 111 6.54 -16.20 -17.52
N PHE A 112 7.26 -16.33 -16.41
CA PHE A 112 8.52 -15.66 -16.15
C PHE A 112 9.62 -16.70 -15.97
N VAL A 113 10.79 -16.45 -16.53
CA VAL A 113 11.97 -17.29 -16.29
C VAL A 113 12.83 -16.66 -15.22
N ILE A 114 12.82 -17.25 -14.04
CA ILE A 114 13.56 -16.76 -12.86
C ILE A 114 14.53 -17.83 -12.40
N ASN A 115 15.83 -17.51 -12.40
CA ASN A 115 16.88 -18.46 -12.08
C ASN A 115 16.74 -19.79 -12.86
N GLY A 116 16.49 -19.69 -14.16
CA GLY A 116 16.33 -20.82 -15.06
C GLY A 116 14.98 -21.55 -15.01
N ALA A 117 14.15 -21.30 -14.00
CA ALA A 117 12.86 -21.96 -13.83
C ALA A 117 11.71 -21.10 -14.39
N GLU A 118 10.81 -21.70 -15.18
CA GLU A 118 9.56 -21.06 -15.57
C GLU A 118 8.60 -20.98 -14.38
N ARG A 119 8.12 -19.77 -14.11
CA ARG A 119 7.21 -19.47 -13.01
C ARG A 119 6.02 -18.68 -13.52
N VAL A 120 4.88 -18.84 -12.87
CA VAL A 120 3.64 -18.12 -13.15
C VAL A 120 3.24 -17.33 -11.91
N ILE A 121 2.81 -16.10 -12.10
CA ILE A 121 2.20 -15.31 -11.01
C ILE A 121 0.74 -15.71 -10.92
N VAL A 122 0.37 -16.26 -9.77
CA VAL A 122 -1.02 -16.63 -9.49
C VAL A 122 -1.79 -15.40 -9.04
N SER A 123 -2.93 -15.12 -9.68
CA SER A 123 -3.83 -14.05 -9.25
C SER A 123 -4.35 -14.29 -7.85
N GLN A 124 -4.29 -13.27 -7.00
CA GLN A 124 -4.74 -13.33 -5.61
C GLN A 124 -5.87 -12.33 -5.39
N LEU A 125 -6.91 -12.79 -4.69
CA LEU A 125 -7.98 -11.91 -4.25
C LEU A 125 -7.59 -11.24 -2.92
N VAL A 126 -7.55 -9.92 -2.93
CA VAL A 126 -7.30 -9.11 -1.75
C VAL A 126 -8.53 -8.24 -1.45
N ARG A 127 -8.69 -7.84 -0.20
CA ARG A 127 -9.73 -6.87 0.15
C ARG A 127 -9.42 -5.54 -0.49
N SER A 128 -10.43 -4.91 -1.11
CA SER A 128 -10.30 -3.56 -1.64
C SER A 128 -10.05 -2.55 -0.52
N PRO A 129 -9.35 -1.45 -0.80
CA PRO A 129 -9.30 -0.32 0.13
C PRO A 129 -10.70 0.15 0.49
N GLY A 130 -10.92 0.51 1.76
CA GLY A 130 -12.21 0.94 2.25
C GLY A 130 -12.40 0.71 3.73
N ILE A 131 -13.64 0.85 4.18
CA ILE A 131 -14.02 0.72 5.59
C ILE A 131 -14.92 -0.49 5.75
N TYR A 132 -14.52 -1.40 6.65
CA TYR A 132 -15.24 -2.64 6.95
C TYR A 132 -15.77 -2.61 8.36
N TYR A 133 -17.07 -2.70 8.51
CA TYR A 133 -17.75 -2.69 9.80
C TYR A 133 -18.03 -4.11 10.28
N GLY A 134 -17.89 -4.34 11.58
CA GLY A 134 -18.17 -5.60 12.23
C GLY A 134 -18.94 -5.42 13.54
N ILE A 135 -19.65 -6.46 13.93
CA ILE A 135 -20.35 -6.52 15.21
C ILE A 135 -19.96 -7.85 15.88
N ALA A 136 -19.45 -7.76 17.10
CA ALA A 136 -19.21 -8.88 17.98
C ALA A 136 -20.14 -8.81 19.19
N HIS A 137 -20.30 -9.91 19.91
CA HIS A 137 -21.04 -9.94 21.17
C HIS A 137 -20.11 -10.34 22.31
N ASP A 138 -20.21 -9.62 23.40
CA ASP A 138 -19.52 -9.97 24.64
C ASP A 138 -20.20 -11.19 25.29
N LYS A 139 -19.53 -11.76 26.29
CA LYS A 139 -20.04 -12.90 27.10
C LYS A 139 -21.41 -12.65 27.73
N VAL A 140 -21.76 -11.39 27.93
CA VAL A 140 -23.04 -10.94 28.51
C VAL A 140 -24.09 -10.63 27.41
N GLY A 141 -23.73 -10.79 26.11
CA GLY A 141 -24.61 -10.49 24.98
C GLY A 141 -24.63 -9.03 24.55
N LYS A 142 -23.78 -8.15 25.11
CA LYS A 142 -23.64 -6.75 24.71
C LYS A 142 -23.00 -6.69 23.30
N LYS A 143 -23.56 -5.86 22.43
CA LYS A 143 -23.01 -5.62 21.10
C LYS A 143 -21.76 -4.77 21.21
N LEU A 144 -20.66 -5.26 20.65
CA LEU A 144 -19.39 -4.57 20.49
C LEU A 144 -19.21 -4.28 19.00
N TYR A 145 -19.00 -3.02 18.69
CA TYR A 145 -18.80 -2.56 17.31
C TYR A 145 -17.31 -2.48 17.00
N SER A 146 -16.95 -2.91 15.81
CA SER A 146 -15.61 -2.81 15.28
C SER A 146 -15.63 -2.22 13.87
N CYS A 147 -14.52 -1.60 13.50
CA CYS A 147 -14.36 -1.04 12.18
C CYS A 147 -12.89 -1.18 11.78
N THR A 148 -12.64 -1.67 10.57
CA THR A 148 -11.29 -1.76 10.00
C THR A 148 -11.20 -0.85 8.80
N VAL A 149 -10.28 0.09 8.84
CA VAL A 149 -9.95 0.96 7.72
C VAL A 149 -8.74 0.39 7.00
N ILE A 150 -8.94 -0.01 5.75
CA ILE A 150 -7.90 -0.56 4.88
C ILE A 150 -7.52 0.52 3.86
N PRO A 151 -6.32 1.11 3.93
CA PRO A 151 -5.87 2.07 2.94
C PRO A 151 -5.43 1.37 1.65
N ASN A 152 -5.27 2.14 0.57
CA ASN A 152 -4.65 1.64 -0.65
C ASN A 152 -3.19 1.22 -0.40
N ARG A 153 -2.47 2.05 0.37
CA ARG A 153 -1.09 1.79 0.81
C ARG A 153 -0.92 2.30 2.23
N GLY A 154 -0.31 1.50 3.10
CA GLY A 154 0.01 1.88 4.47
C GLY A 154 -0.58 0.97 5.52
N ALA A 155 -0.50 1.40 6.77
CA ALA A 155 -0.95 0.64 7.94
C ALA A 155 -2.48 0.58 8.02
N TRP A 156 -2.99 -0.56 8.47
CA TRP A 156 -4.41 -0.72 8.76
C TRP A 156 -4.76 -0.07 10.09
N LEU A 157 -5.94 0.54 10.15
CA LEU A 157 -6.50 1.06 11.39
C LEU A 157 -7.67 0.18 11.80
N GLU A 158 -7.55 -0.48 12.95
CA GLU A 158 -8.59 -1.32 13.51
C GLU A 158 -9.19 -0.61 14.73
N TYR A 159 -10.46 -0.26 14.63
CA TYR A 159 -11.23 0.37 15.71
C TYR A 159 -12.08 -0.68 16.41
N GLU A 160 -12.08 -0.70 17.73
CA GLU A 160 -12.89 -1.61 18.54
C GLU A 160 -13.53 -0.87 19.72
N THR A 161 -14.76 -1.30 20.08
CA THR A 161 -15.42 -0.85 21.29
C THR A 161 -15.23 -1.90 22.38
N ASP A 162 -14.83 -1.49 23.57
CA ASP A 162 -14.72 -2.37 24.74
C ASP A 162 -16.07 -2.53 25.45
N SER A 163 -16.17 -3.49 26.36
CA SER A 163 -17.34 -3.72 27.24
C SER A 163 -17.74 -2.49 28.07
N ASN A 164 -16.80 -1.60 28.33
CA ASN A 164 -16.98 -0.33 29.06
C ASN A 164 -17.37 0.85 28.15
N ASP A 165 -17.76 0.61 26.90
CA ASP A 165 -18.09 1.62 25.88
C ASP A 165 -16.93 2.58 25.51
N VAL A 166 -15.68 2.18 25.77
CA VAL A 166 -14.49 2.92 25.38
C VAL A 166 -14.07 2.52 23.98
N PHE A 167 -13.78 3.49 23.13
CA PHE A 167 -13.21 3.25 21.81
C PHE A 167 -11.70 3.13 21.88
N TYR A 168 -11.20 2.08 21.25
CA TYR A 168 -9.78 1.83 21.06
C TYR A 168 -9.45 1.74 19.59
N VAL A 169 -8.20 2.05 19.27
CA VAL A 169 -7.63 1.89 17.93
C VAL A 169 -6.33 1.10 18.01
N ARG A 170 -6.11 0.26 17.01
CA ARG A 170 -4.82 -0.41 16.75
C ARG A 170 -4.31 0.07 15.41
N VAL A 171 -3.04 0.39 15.37
CA VAL A 171 -2.34 0.74 14.14
C VAL A 171 -1.47 -0.46 13.79
N ASP A 172 -1.76 -1.11 12.67
CA ASP A 172 -0.97 -2.22 12.11
C ASP A 172 -0.60 -3.32 13.12
N ARG A 173 -1.60 -3.90 13.80
CA ARG A 173 -1.45 -4.98 14.80
C ARG A 173 -0.70 -4.60 16.09
N THR A 174 -0.46 -3.34 16.34
CA THR A 174 0.16 -2.87 17.58
C THR A 174 -0.80 -2.99 18.77
N ARG A 175 -0.33 -2.63 19.96
CA ARG A 175 -1.18 -2.57 21.16
C ARG A 175 -2.23 -1.49 21.00
N LYS A 176 -3.46 -1.77 21.44
CA LYS A 176 -4.57 -0.82 21.39
C LYS A 176 -4.29 0.43 22.25
N VAL A 177 -4.68 1.57 21.71
CA VAL A 177 -4.67 2.87 22.38
C VAL A 177 -6.07 3.46 22.38
N PRO A 178 -6.44 4.32 23.36
CA PRO A 178 -7.70 5.06 23.30
C PRO A 178 -7.78 5.88 22.00
N ILE A 179 -8.98 5.96 21.42
CA ILE A 179 -9.17 6.69 20.16
C ILE A 179 -8.80 8.18 20.28
N THR A 180 -8.98 8.76 21.47
CA THR A 180 -8.67 10.15 21.78
C THR A 180 -7.19 10.46 21.53
N VAL A 181 -6.29 9.54 21.86
CA VAL A 181 -4.84 9.68 21.59
C VAL A 181 -4.57 9.80 20.09
N LEU A 182 -5.22 8.95 19.25
CA LEU A 182 -5.08 9.05 17.81
C LEU A 182 -5.64 10.38 17.29
N ILE A 183 -6.82 10.80 17.75
CA ILE A 183 -7.45 12.06 17.33
C ILE A 183 -6.55 13.25 17.63
N ARG A 184 -5.93 13.27 18.81
CA ARG A 184 -4.96 14.32 19.19
C ARG A 184 -3.74 14.30 18.29
N ALA A 185 -3.19 13.10 18.01
CA ALA A 185 -2.05 12.94 17.11
C ALA A 185 -2.34 13.36 15.66
N LEU A 186 -3.60 13.39 15.25
CA LEU A 186 -4.04 13.90 13.95
C LEU A 186 -4.25 15.42 13.91
N GLY A 187 -4.02 16.12 15.03
CA GLY A 187 -4.05 17.59 15.09
C GLY A 187 -5.18 18.22 15.90
N ILE A 188 -6.11 17.41 16.45
CA ILE A 188 -7.21 17.89 17.30
C ILE A 188 -6.80 17.74 18.77
N GLY A 189 -6.17 18.79 19.33
CA GLY A 189 -5.46 18.70 20.59
C GLY A 189 -6.32 18.70 21.85
N THR A 190 -7.42 19.45 21.85
CA THR A 190 -8.22 19.70 23.06
C THR A 190 -9.47 18.83 23.14
N ASN A 191 -9.96 18.58 24.37
CA ASN A 191 -11.22 17.85 24.58
C ASN A 191 -12.40 18.58 23.95
N GLN A 192 -12.39 19.91 23.99
CA GLN A 192 -13.47 20.70 23.42
C GLN A 192 -13.56 20.56 21.92
N GLU A 193 -12.43 20.62 21.21
CA GLU A 193 -12.38 20.41 19.76
C GLU A 193 -12.86 19.00 19.36
N ILE A 194 -12.53 17.97 20.16
CA ILE A 194 -13.01 16.61 19.92
C ILE A 194 -14.54 16.53 20.10
N VAL A 195 -15.07 17.17 21.15
CA VAL A 195 -16.52 17.21 21.39
C VAL A 195 -17.24 18.04 20.31
N ASP A 196 -16.66 19.14 19.87
CA ASP A 196 -17.21 19.96 18.78
C ASP A 196 -17.28 19.21 17.46
N LEU A 197 -16.31 18.30 17.20
CA LEU A 197 -16.26 17.48 15.98
C LEU A 197 -17.24 16.29 16.01
N PHE A 198 -17.31 15.56 17.14
CA PHE A 198 -18.07 14.31 17.24
C PHE A 198 -19.40 14.46 17.97
N GLY A 199 -19.65 15.61 18.59
CA GLY A 199 -20.76 15.81 19.49
C GLY A 199 -20.53 15.16 20.86
N GLU A 200 -21.52 15.27 21.75
CA GLU A 200 -21.51 14.65 23.08
C GLU A 200 -21.84 13.13 23.01
N GLU A 201 -21.12 12.38 22.17
CA GLU A 201 -21.32 10.93 22.06
C GLU A 201 -20.82 10.24 23.35
N PRO A 202 -21.65 9.46 24.04
CA PRO A 202 -21.31 8.85 25.32
C PRO A 202 -20.04 7.99 25.29
N LYS A 203 -19.76 7.34 24.17
CA LYS A 203 -18.59 6.48 23.98
C LYS A 203 -17.31 7.29 23.82
N ILE A 204 -17.37 8.46 23.19
CA ILE A 204 -16.24 9.39 23.10
C ILE A 204 -15.95 9.96 24.50
N LEU A 205 -17.00 10.37 25.24
CA LEU A 205 -16.85 10.88 26.59
C LEU A 205 -16.25 9.82 27.53
N ALA A 206 -16.67 8.56 27.41
CA ALA A 206 -16.08 7.44 28.16
C ALA A 206 -14.60 7.22 27.81
N SER A 207 -14.21 7.50 26.57
CA SER A 207 -12.83 7.33 26.11
C SER A 207 -11.88 8.36 26.72
N PHE A 208 -12.34 9.57 27.07
CA PHE A 208 -11.54 10.55 27.78
C PHE A 208 -11.07 10.04 29.15
N GLY A 209 -11.86 9.20 29.83
CA GLY A 209 -11.48 8.61 31.12
C GLY A 209 -10.30 7.63 31.03
N LYS A 210 -9.92 7.21 29.82
CA LYS A 210 -8.77 6.31 29.56
C LYS A 210 -7.66 7.02 28.79
N ASP A 211 -7.85 8.30 28.49
CA ASP A 211 -6.86 9.09 27.78
C ASP A 211 -5.64 9.37 28.68
N VAL A 212 -4.46 9.25 28.09
CA VAL A 212 -3.18 9.52 28.74
C VAL A 212 -2.49 10.77 28.17
N ALA A 213 -3.08 11.37 27.14
CA ALA A 213 -2.58 12.55 26.48
C ALA A 213 -3.57 13.71 26.66
N THR A 214 -3.06 14.94 26.81
CA THR A 214 -3.87 16.15 26.99
C THR A 214 -3.78 17.11 25.80
N ASN A 215 -2.77 16.95 24.98
CA ASN A 215 -2.47 17.82 23.84
C ASN A 215 -1.94 17.03 22.64
N TYR A 216 -1.72 17.75 21.53
CA TYR A 216 -1.20 17.19 20.28
C TYR A 216 0.16 16.50 20.45
N GLU A 217 1.11 17.14 21.11
CA GLU A 217 2.48 16.62 21.27
C GLU A 217 2.51 15.33 22.10
N GLU A 218 1.76 15.31 23.21
CA GLU A 218 1.63 14.10 24.04
C GLU A 218 0.94 12.97 23.29
N GLY A 219 -0.09 13.28 22.47
CA GLY A 219 -0.75 12.32 21.59
C GLY A 219 0.21 11.67 20.60
N LEU A 220 1.05 12.47 19.94
CA LEU A 220 2.09 11.97 19.04
C LEU A 220 3.10 11.08 19.76
N LEU A 221 3.60 11.50 20.93
CA LEU A 221 4.58 10.73 21.70
C LEU A 221 4.01 9.39 22.15
N GLU A 222 2.78 9.37 22.66
CA GLU A 222 2.14 8.13 23.10
C GLU A 222 1.85 7.18 21.93
N LEU A 223 1.41 7.70 20.79
CA LEU A 223 1.23 6.89 19.60
C LEU A 223 2.56 6.34 19.08
N TYR A 224 3.61 7.16 19.04
CA TYR A 224 4.95 6.75 18.65
C TYR A 224 5.49 5.61 19.50
N LYS A 225 5.40 5.71 20.84
CA LYS A 225 5.81 4.66 21.79
C LYS A 225 5.07 3.33 21.57
N LYS A 226 3.84 3.36 21.03
CA LYS A 226 3.06 2.14 20.75
C LYS A 226 3.40 1.52 19.42
N ILE A 227 3.71 2.35 18.42
CA ILE A 227 4.10 1.88 17.07
C ILE A 227 5.54 1.38 17.08
N ARG A 228 6.43 2.11 17.73
CA ARG A 228 7.83 1.75 17.94
C ARG A 228 7.96 1.19 19.34
N SER A 229 7.72 -0.09 19.51
CA SER A 229 7.92 -0.79 20.79
C SER A 229 9.42 -1.03 21.03
N GLU A 230 10.19 0.02 21.29
CA GLU A 230 11.51 -0.02 21.89
C GLU A 230 11.43 0.45 23.33
#